data_335da54bec1ae32a7265d05adafe85af
#
_entry.id   335da54bec1ae32a7265d05adafe85af
#
_cell.length_a   1.000
_cell.length_b   1.000
_cell.length_c   1.000
_cell.angle_alpha   90.00
_cell.angle_beta   90.00
_cell.angle_gamma   90.00
#
_symmetry.space_group_name_H-M   'P 1'
#
loop_
_entity.id
_entity.type
_entity.pdbx_description
1 polymer ?
#
loop_
_entity_poly.entity_id
_entity_poly.type
_entity_poly.pdbx_seq_one_letter_code
_entity_poly.pdbx_strand_id
1 'polypeptide(L)'
;MKIKADAKNKVTFNNQVDYCVGTGRMGLALTKEYYDQLKFTQEHIGFSYIRGHGLFTDDMAIFQCFDFDGVRRIEYNYTYLDRVLDMYLSLGIAPFFELGFMPKKMASGEQAIFYWRGNTTPPKDYKEWADMVSAMLTHCIERYGEQVYDWPIEVWNEPNLPGFWKDANMQEYFKLFEVSYKAVKKVSKRFKVGGPAVCGIRDEFWIRSFLDFCLKKKLKPDFVTRHHYTTELPERAGHYGYQKLEEPEHGFANLQTSRDAIDSYPEFKGLPIHITEFNTSYIPNNPVHDTNVNAAFLAHQLSRLGDINESYSYWTFGDVFEEMGVPFSQFHGGFGLVAQHCIPKPTFWSFAFFKKLKNFSSKCIYRDDTTVIVADGKGGYAGVVWNFAEKDNDFDIEIAGKVAKGDKFTVITETVDEKVCNPLKIWHDLGEPKYPSDAEAEIIKKGSMPLVESDVIEAAAGKLALKLKMGRFGVKFFTVKPLVFDGDVGYDYNKIEKISMAGLKAKKKAAAKTATKTTASPATKTGAKAAAKKAPAKKATAKK
;
A
#
# COMPACT_ATOMS: atom_id res chain seq x y z
N MET A 1 25.31 8.79 -0.56
CA MET A 1 24.97 9.31 0.79
C MET A 1 25.75 8.52 1.84
N LYS A 2 26.19 9.16 2.94
CA LYS A 2 26.95 8.47 4.01
C LYS A 2 26.08 8.37 5.27
N ILE A 3 25.85 7.15 5.72
CA ILE A 3 25.01 6.84 6.89
C ILE A 3 25.88 6.19 7.96
N LYS A 4 25.81 6.69 9.19
CA LYS A 4 26.54 6.16 10.34
C LYS A 4 25.56 5.80 11.44
N ALA A 5 25.29 4.51 11.61
CA ALA A 5 24.46 3.97 12.67
C ALA A 5 25.33 3.41 13.81
N ASP A 6 24.84 3.44 15.03
CA ASP A 6 25.45 2.76 16.18
C ASP A 6 24.45 1.77 16.78
N ALA A 7 24.84 0.52 16.87
CA ALA A 7 24.01 -0.55 17.44
C ALA A 7 23.61 -0.30 18.91
N LYS A 8 24.27 0.63 19.62
CA LYS A 8 23.88 1.03 20.98
C LYS A 8 22.71 2.01 21.01
N ASN A 9 22.48 2.73 19.91
CA ASN A 9 21.42 3.73 19.85
C ASN A 9 20.05 3.10 20.01
N LYS A 10 19.11 3.92 20.48
CA LYS A 10 17.68 3.66 20.46
C LYS A 10 16.98 4.91 19.95
N VAL A 11 16.44 4.83 18.74
CA VAL A 11 15.69 5.90 18.09
C VAL A 11 14.21 5.57 18.14
N THR A 12 13.38 6.56 18.42
CA THR A 12 11.92 6.37 18.38
C THR A 12 11.49 6.14 16.94
N PHE A 13 10.76 5.06 16.71
CA PHE A 13 10.16 4.73 15.43
C PHE A 13 8.89 3.93 15.68
N ASN A 14 7.74 4.56 15.48
CA ASN A 14 6.44 3.92 15.61
C ASN A 14 5.97 3.43 14.24
N ASN A 15 6.29 2.17 13.93
CA ASN A 15 5.93 1.54 12.67
C ASN A 15 4.55 0.88 12.76
N GLN A 16 3.53 1.58 12.27
CA GLN A 16 2.14 1.10 12.23
C GLN A 16 1.70 0.69 10.81
N VAL A 17 2.64 0.28 9.96
CA VAL A 17 2.43 -0.04 8.55
C VAL A 17 1.33 -1.07 8.30
N ASP A 18 1.09 -1.97 9.23
CA ASP A 18 0.11 -3.08 9.18
C ASP A 18 -1.11 -2.86 10.08
N TYR A 19 -1.33 -1.64 10.58
CA TYR A 19 -2.47 -1.39 11.47
C TYR A 19 -3.79 -1.38 10.69
N CYS A 20 -3.90 -0.56 9.64
CA CYS A 20 -5.13 -0.41 8.87
C CYS A 20 -4.86 -0.18 7.38
N VAL A 21 -5.78 -0.61 6.55
CA VAL A 21 -5.79 -0.32 5.11
C VAL A 21 -7.19 0.11 4.68
N GLY A 22 -7.26 1.01 3.71
CA GLY A 22 -8.51 1.47 3.12
C GLY A 22 -9.04 0.54 2.03
N THR A 23 -10.34 0.63 1.80
CA THR A 23 -11.04 0.01 0.68
C THR A 23 -12.16 0.91 0.18
N GLY A 24 -12.65 0.68 -1.04
CA GLY A 24 -13.84 1.34 -1.56
C GLY A 24 -15.12 0.92 -0.83
N ARG A 25 -16.25 0.95 -1.53
CA ARG A 25 -17.54 0.59 -0.93
C ARG A 25 -17.58 -0.89 -0.49
N MET A 26 -18.21 -1.13 0.64
CA MET A 26 -18.26 -2.45 1.26
C MET A 26 -18.92 -3.52 0.37
N GLY A 27 -19.89 -3.16 -0.46
CA GLY A 27 -20.56 -4.08 -1.40
C GLY A 27 -19.59 -4.73 -2.42
N LEU A 28 -18.45 -4.12 -2.72
CA LEU A 28 -17.41 -4.73 -3.57
C LEU A 28 -16.77 -5.95 -2.92
N ALA A 29 -16.76 -6.04 -1.59
CA ALA A 29 -16.21 -7.18 -0.86
C ALA A 29 -16.96 -8.50 -1.10
N LEU A 30 -18.12 -8.45 -1.76
CA LEU A 30 -18.88 -9.62 -2.19
C LEU A 30 -18.38 -10.20 -3.54
N THR A 31 -17.39 -9.56 -4.17
CA THR A 31 -16.84 -9.99 -5.47
C THR A 31 -15.58 -10.84 -5.30
N LYS A 32 -15.35 -11.73 -6.29
CA LYS A 32 -14.16 -12.59 -6.28
C LYS A 32 -12.86 -11.80 -6.42
N GLU A 33 -12.83 -10.79 -7.28
CA GLU A 33 -11.63 -9.95 -7.51
C GLU A 33 -11.19 -9.26 -6.22
N TYR A 34 -12.14 -8.76 -5.44
CA TYR A 34 -11.85 -8.15 -4.14
C TYR A 34 -11.21 -9.16 -3.18
N TYR A 35 -11.79 -10.36 -3.09
CA TYR A 35 -11.25 -11.42 -2.24
C TYR A 35 -9.81 -11.79 -2.65
N ASP A 36 -9.57 -11.97 -3.93
CA ASP A 36 -8.25 -12.39 -4.44
C ASP A 36 -7.18 -11.32 -4.14
N GLN A 37 -7.47 -10.03 -4.39
CA GLN A 37 -6.56 -8.93 -4.11
C GLN A 37 -6.33 -8.74 -2.60
N LEU A 38 -7.37 -8.83 -1.78
CA LEU A 38 -7.23 -8.70 -0.33
C LEU A 38 -6.45 -9.86 0.27
N LYS A 39 -6.72 -11.08 -0.18
CA LYS A 39 -5.97 -12.28 0.24
C LYS A 39 -4.49 -12.14 -0.08
N PHE A 40 -4.15 -11.73 -1.31
CA PHE A 40 -2.77 -11.49 -1.71
C PHE A 40 -2.11 -10.43 -0.81
N THR A 41 -2.82 -9.36 -0.49
CA THR A 41 -2.34 -8.30 0.39
C THR A 41 -2.09 -8.81 1.81
N GLN A 42 -3.00 -9.61 2.36
CA GLN A 42 -2.89 -10.17 3.71
C GLN A 42 -1.74 -11.18 3.83
N GLU A 43 -1.48 -11.99 2.80
CA GLU A 43 -0.37 -12.94 2.78
C GLU A 43 1.01 -12.28 2.87
N HIS A 44 1.15 -11.03 2.40
CA HIS A 44 2.44 -10.33 2.32
C HIS A 44 2.61 -9.23 3.40
N ILE A 45 1.53 -8.51 3.73
CA ILE A 45 1.57 -7.38 4.66
C ILE A 45 0.84 -7.73 5.96
N GLY A 46 -0.38 -8.26 5.89
CA GLY A 46 -1.17 -8.67 7.05
C GLY A 46 -1.63 -7.49 7.87
N PHE A 47 -2.52 -6.68 7.29
CA PHE A 47 -3.19 -5.59 8.00
C PHE A 47 -4.11 -6.11 9.09
N SER A 48 -4.18 -5.39 10.21
CA SER A 48 -5.06 -5.73 11.34
C SER A 48 -6.50 -5.27 11.11
N TYR A 49 -6.68 -4.11 10.45
CA TYR A 49 -7.98 -3.50 10.20
C TYR A 49 -8.15 -3.08 8.75
N ILE A 50 -9.42 -3.03 8.31
CA ILE A 50 -9.82 -2.51 7.00
C ILE A 50 -10.98 -1.52 7.16
N ARG A 51 -10.81 -0.33 6.58
CA ARG A 51 -11.81 0.75 6.62
C ARG A 51 -12.33 1.01 5.21
N GLY A 52 -13.62 1.09 5.05
CA GLY A 52 -14.25 1.36 3.75
C GLY A 52 -15.59 2.04 3.85
N HIS A 53 -16.00 2.62 2.74
CA HIS A 53 -17.25 3.36 2.60
C HIS A 53 -18.48 2.45 2.51
N GLY A 54 -19.63 3.02 2.76
CA GLY A 54 -20.90 2.47 2.33
C GLY A 54 -21.41 1.26 3.13
N LEU A 55 -21.06 1.17 4.41
CA LEU A 55 -21.60 0.15 5.32
C LEU A 55 -23.14 0.09 5.29
N PHE A 56 -23.80 1.25 5.21
CA PHE A 56 -25.27 1.35 5.25
C PHE A 56 -25.92 1.68 3.90
N THR A 57 -25.17 1.64 2.81
CA THR A 57 -25.74 1.84 1.46
C THR A 57 -26.71 0.70 1.10
N ASP A 58 -27.63 0.99 0.18
CA ASP A 58 -28.73 0.08 -0.17
C ASP A 58 -28.26 -1.26 -0.75
N ASP A 59 -27.06 -1.31 -1.36
CA ASP A 59 -26.45 -2.54 -1.88
C ASP A 59 -25.96 -3.50 -0.76
N MET A 60 -25.71 -2.98 0.45
CA MET A 60 -25.44 -3.83 1.63
C MET A 60 -26.75 -4.32 2.29
N ALA A 61 -27.89 -3.74 1.94
CA ALA A 61 -29.22 -4.14 2.33
C ALA A 61 -29.49 -4.23 3.86
N ILE A 62 -28.66 -3.58 4.69
CA ILE A 62 -28.81 -3.64 6.15
C ILE A 62 -30.14 -3.00 6.57
N PHE A 63 -30.46 -1.81 6.05
CA PHE A 63 -31.70 -1.10 6.32
C PHE A 63 -32.72 -1.38 5.24
N GLN A 64 -33.80 -2.10 5.60
CA GLN A 64 -34.92 -2.35 4.70
C GLN A 64 -36.18 -1.64 5.22
N CYS A 65 -36.82 -0.91 4.34
CA CYS A 65 -38.04 -0.19 4.68
C CYS A 65 -39.11 -0.46 3.62
N PHE A 66 -40.20 -1.04 4.08
CA PHE A 66 -41.37 -1.39 3.28
C PHE A 66 -42.55 -0.51 3.70
N ASP A 67 -43.30 -0.06 2.72
CA ASP A 67 -44.53 0.72 2.94
C ASP A 67 -45.69 -0.04 2.28
N PHE A 68 -46.37 -0.85 3.10
CA PHE A 68 -47.54 -1.61 2.69
C PHE A 68 -48.76 -1.07 3.42
N ASP A 69 -49.83 -0.79 2.70
CA ASP A 69 -51.10 -0.33 3.26
C ASP A 69 -51.00 0.93 4.15
N GLY A 70 -50.03 1.83 3.82
CA GLY A 70 -49.79 3.04 4.59
C GLY A 70 -49.05 2.81 5.92
N VAL A 71 -48.57 1.58 6.17
CA VAL A 71 -47.79 1.24 7.37
C VAL A 71 -46.35 1.07 7.02
N ARG A 72 -45.51 1.96 7.53
CA ARG A 72 -44.05 1.88 7.41
C ARG A 72 -43.50 0.79 8.30
N ARG A 73 -42.82 -0.20 7.70
CA ARG A 73 -42.16 -1.30 8.42
C ARG A 73 -40.65 -1.25 8.14
N ILE A 74 -39.88 -1.34 9.21
CA ILE A 74 -38.41 -1.35 9.16
C ILE A 74 -37.94 -2.73 9.59
N GLU A 75 -37.06 -3.31 8.77
CA GLU A 75 -36.38 -4.57 9.03
C GLU A 75 -34.89 -4.42 8.81
N TYR A 76 -34.07 -5.17 9.53
CA TYR A 76 -32.62 -5.19 9.36
C TYR A 76 -32.21 -6.55 8.79
N ASN A 77 -31.38 -6.50 7.75
CA ASN A 77 -30.86 -7.70 7.09
C ASN A 77 -29.32 -7.68 7.11
N TYR A 78 -28.73 -8.66 7.76
CA TYR A 78 -27.29 -8.73 7.92
C TYR A 78 -26.60 -9.74 7.00
N THR A 79 -27.32 -10.33 6.03
CA THR A 79 -26.80 -11.38 5.15
C THR A 79 -25.51 -10.97 4.42
N TYR A 80 -25.46 -9.76 3.91
CA TYR A 80 -24.26 -9.28 3.20
C TYR A 80 -23.19 -8.80 4.17
N LEU A 81 -23.58 -8.15 5.26
CA LEU A 81 -22.65 -7.78 6.33
C LEU A 81 -21.91 -9.02 6.85
N ASP A 82 -22.65 -10.07 7.18
CA ASP A 82 -22.06 -11.31 7.70
C ASP A 82 -21.09 -11.95 6.71
N ARG A 83 -21.45 -12.01 5.44
CA ARG A 83 -20.55 -12.54 4.39
C ARG A 83 -19.25 -11.76 4.29
N VAL A 84 -19.32 -10.42 4.36
CA VAL A 84 -18.15 -9.57 4.31
C VAL A 84 -17.29 -9.74 5.55
N LEU A 85 -17.89 -9.70 6.74
CA LEU A 85 -17.17 -9.85 8.00
C LEU A 85 -16.57 -11.25 8.16
N ASP A 86 -17.32 -12.31 7.81
CA ASP A 86 -16.79 -13.69 7.81
C ASP A 86 -15.56 -13.81 6.88
N MET A 87 -15.60 -13.20 5.71
CA MET A 87 -14.47 -13.18 4.76
C MET A 87 -13.30 -12.39 5.34
N TYR A 88 -13.51 -11.20 5.88
CA TYR A 88 -12.45 -10.41 6.50
C TYR A 88 -11.77 -11.19 7.63
N LEU A 89 -12.53 -11.73 8.55
CA LEU A 89 -12.00 -12.49 9.68
C LEU A 89 -11.27 -13.76 9.23
N SER A 90 -11.75 -14.43 8.17
CA SER A 90 -11.05 -15.59 7.58
C SER A 90 -9.67 -15.25 7.01
N LEU A 91 -9.47 -13.99 6.61
CA LEU A 91 -8.20 -13.46 6.14
C LEU A 91 -7.35 -12.80 7.24
N GLY A 92 -7.82 -12.86 8.50
CA GLY A 92 -7.09 -12.29 9.64
C GLY A 92 -7.15 -10.77 9.72
N ILE A 93 -8.16 -10.13 9.11
CA ILE A 93 -8.38 -8.68 9.15
C ILE A 93 -9.74 -8.38 9.76
N ALA A 94 -9.83 -7.34 10.59
CA ALA A 94 -11.07 -6.91 11.23
C ALA A 94 -11.57 -5.57 10.65
N PRO A 95 -12.87 -5.25 10.73
CA PRO A 95 -13.36 -3.97 10.26
C PRO A 95 -12.92 -2.82 11.19
N PHE A 96 -12.55 -1.70 10.60
CA PHE A 96 -12.61 -0.37 11.20
C PHE A 96 -13.88 0.27 10.63
N PHE A 97 -14.97 0.23 11.38
CA PHE A 97 -16.25 0.66 10.85
C PHE A 97 -16.30 2.16 10.59
N GLU A 98 -16.70 2.54 9.36
CA GLU A 98 -17.18 3.86 9.02
C GLU A 98 -18.71 3.82 8.99
N LEU A 99 -19.38 4.52 9.91
CA LEU A 99 -20.84 4.61 9.92
C LEU A 99 -21.33 5.54 8.82
N GLY A 100 -21.49 5.04 7.61
CA GLY A 100 -21.86 5.75 6.38
C GLY A 100 -22.07 4.75 5.22
N PHE A 101 -22.67 5.12 4.08
CA PHE A 101 -23.44 6.34 3.88
C PHE A 101 -24.92 6.12 4.20
N MET A 102 -25.75 7.18 4.04
CA MET A 102 -27.15 7.12 4.44
C MET A 102 -27.95 6.17 3.56
N PRO A 103 -28.74 5.22 4.12
CA PRO A 103 -29.69 4.45 3.33
C PRO A 103 -30.71 5.38 2.64
N LYS A 104 -31.00 5.14 1.36
CA LYS A 104 -31.86 6.02 0.57
C LYS A 104 -33.23 6.26 1.20
N LYS A 105 -33.84 5.23 1.78
CA LYS A 105 -35.16 5.34 2.44
C LYS A 105 -35.13 6.11 3.76
N MET A 106 -33.98 6.21 4.40
CA MET A 106 -33.75 6.98 5.63
C MET A 106 -33.34 8.42 5.32
N ALA A 107 -32.72 8.68 4.19
CA ALA A 107 -32.13 9.96 3.78
C ALA A 107 -33.16 11.09 3.69
N SER A 108 -32.80 12.29 4.16
CA SER A 108 -33.65 13.50 4.08
C SER A 108 -33.67 14.16 2.71
N GLY A 109 -32.77 13.78 1.81
CA GLY A 109 -32.63 14.35 0.46
C GLY A 109 -31.99 13.39 -0.53
N GLU A 110 -31.75 13.86 -1.75
CA GLU A 110 -31.30 13.07 -2.89
C GLU A 110 -29.80 13.29 -3.23
N GLN A 111 -29.09 14.14 -2.47
CA GLN A 111 -27.68 14.38 -2.72
C GLN A 111 -26.90 13.06 -2.55
N ALA A 112 -26.07 12.73 -3.53
CA ALA A 112 -25.28 11.53 -3.53
C ALA A 112 -23.90 11.79 -4.15
N ILE A 113 -22.91 11.03 -3.74
CA ILE A 113 -21.53 11.07 -4.23
C ILE A 113 -21.15 9.73 -4.83
N PHE A 114 -20.11 9.74 -5.65
CA PHE A 114 -19.55 8.58 -6.33
C PHE A 114 -20.44 7.94 -7.40
N TYR A 115 -19.86 7.12 -8.24
CA TYR A 115 -20.54 6.35 -9.27
C TYR A 115 -21.68 5.49 -8.70
N TRP A 116 -21.48 4.84 -7.56
CA TRP A 116 -22.44 3.98 -6.87
C TRP A 116 -23.45 4.74 -5.99
N ARG A 117 -23.44 6.09 -6.05
CA ARG A 117 -24.48 6.97 -5.52
C ARG A 117 -24.73 6.84 -4.01
N GLY A 118 -23.64 6.82 -3.21
CA GLY A 118 -23.76 6.94 -1.75
C GLY A 118 -24.49 8.24 -1.35
N ASN A 119 -25.59 8.14 -0.61
CA ASN A 119 -26.35 9.32 -0.20
C ASN A 119 -25.65 10.06 0.94
N THR A 120 -25.49 11.38 0.79
CA THR A 120 -24.72 12.25 1.70
C THR A 120 -25.60 13.27 2.43
N THR A 121 -26.90 12.99 2.58
CA THR A 121 -27.81 13.82 3.35
C THR A 121 -28.07 13.27 4.74
N PRO A 122 -28.44 14.10 5.73
CA PRO A 122 -28.81 13.63 7.07
C PRO A 122 -30.00 12.63 7.04
N PRO A 123 -30.21 11.86 8.10
CA PRO A 123 -31.42 11.06 8.19
C PRO A 123 -32.68 11.94 8.39
N LYS A 124 -33.82 11.50 7.89
CA LYS A 124 -35.13 12.12 8.19
C LYS A 124 -35.46 12.03 9.68
N ASP A 125 -35.16 10.87 10.27
CA ASP A 125 -35.33 10.59 11.68
C ASP A 125 -34.04 10.04 12.30
N TYR A 126 -33.47 10.78 13.21
CA TYR A 126 -32.26 10.39 13.93
C TYR A 126 -32.46 9.20 14.87
N LYS A 127 -33.73 8.91 15.26
CA LYS A 127 -34.04 7.72 16.03
C LYS A 127 -33.89 6.45 15.19
N GLU A 128 -34.37 6.46 13.93
CA GLU A 128 -34.19 5.32 13.01
C GLU A 128 -32.70 5.04 12.77
N TRP A 129 -31.88 6.09 12.62
CA TRP A 129 -30.42 5.96 12.51
C TRP A 129 -29.80 5.31 13.75
N ALA A 130 -30.15 5.80 14.94
CA ALA A 130 -29.64 5.26 16.21
C ALA A 130 -30.07 3.79 16.43
N ASP A 131 -31.31 3.46 16.08
CA ASP A 131 -31.84 2.09 16.19
C ASP A 131 -31.09 1.15 15.23
N MET A 132 -30.84 1.57 13.98
CA MET A 132 -30.06 0.79 13.00
C MET A 132 -28.64 0.53 13.47
N VAL A 133 -27.93 1.57 13.94
CA VAL A 133 -26.56 1.42 14.48
C VAL A 133 -26.54 0.48 15.67
N SER A 134 -27.51 0.63 16.60
CA SER A 134 -27.59 -0.23 17.78
C SER A 134 -27.90 -1.67 17.43
N ALA A 135 -28.84 -1.90 16.51
CA ALA A 135 -29.23 -3.24 16.06
C ALA A 135 -28.07 -3.96 15.36
N MET A 136 -27.33 -3.27 14.46
CA MET A 136 -26.15 -3.83 13.80
C MET A 136 -25.06 -4.23 14.81
N LEU A 137 -24.73 -3.38 15.77
CA LEU A 137 -23.70 -3.70 16.76
C LEU A 137 -24.11 -4.82 17.69
N THR A 138 -25.41 -4.89 18.06
CA THR A 138 -25.95 -6.01 18.85
C THR A 138 -25.80 -7.32 18.07
N HIS A 139 -26.19 -7.33 16.79
CA HIS A 139 -26.01 -8.49 15.92
C HIS A 139 -24.52 -8.91 15.81
N CYS A 140 -23.62 -7.95 15.64
CA CYS A 140 -22.17 -8.26 15.59
C CYS A 140 -21.70 -8.90 16.90
N ILE A 141 -22.13 -8.42 18.07
CA ILE A 141 -21.76 -9.02 19.36
C ILE A 141 -22.31 -10.44 19.46
N GLU A 142 -23.58 -10.66 19.11
CA GLU A 142 -24.22 -11.98 19.16
C GLU A 142 -23.50 -12.99 18.24
N ARG A 143 -23.05 -12.56 17.07
CA ARG A 143 -22.41 -13.44 16.09
C ARG A 143 -20.90 -13.65 16.31
N TYR A 144 -20.16 -12.59 16.63
CA TYR A 144 -18.69 -12.59 16.65
C TYR A 144 -18.10 -12.50 18.06
N GLY A 145 -18.90 -12.24 19.07
CA GLY A 145 -18.49 -12.24 20.47
C GLY A 145 -17.54 -11.12 20.87
N GLU A 146 -16.60 -11.44 21.76
CA GLU A 146 -15.73 -10.47 22.44
C GLU A 146 -14.86 -9.62 21.49
N GLN A 147 -14.42 -10.16 20.36
CA GLN A 147 -13.53 -9.45 19.42
C GLN A 147 -14.15 -8.18 18.84
N VAL A 148 -15.49 -8.09 18.80
CA VAL A 148 -16.21 -6.91 18.26
C VAL A 148 -15.89 -5.63 19.03
N TYR A 149 -15.55 -5.73 20.31
CA TYR A 149 -15.22 -4.56 21.14
C TYR A 149 -13.87 -3.91 20.80
N ASP A 150 -13.02 -4.62 20.05
CA ASP A 150 -11.74 -4.11 19.56
C ASP A 150 -11.86 -3.42 18.20
N TRP A 151 -13.03 -3.51 17.54
CA TRP A 151 -13.27 -2.88 16.25
C TRP A 151 -13.56 -1.38 16.44
N PRO A 152 -12.70 -0.49 15.90
CA PRO A 152 -12.93 0.95 16.02
C PRO A 152 -14.13 1.39 15.18
N ILE A 153 -14.84 2.42 15.65
CA ILE A 153 -16.05 2.95 15.00
C ILE A 153 -15.85 4.44 14.72
N GLU A 154 -15.78 4.80 13.46
CA GLU A 154 -15.73 6.17 12.96
C GLU A 154 -17.12 6.62 12.53
N VAL A 155 -17.49 7.86 12.83
CA VAL A 155 -18.78 8.39 12.44
C VAL A 155 -18.63 9.24 11.19
N TRP A 156 -19.11 8.72 10.06
CA TRP A 156 -19.15 9.36 8.75
C TRP A 156 -17.77 9.47 8.06
N ASN A 157 -17.76 10.15 6.87
CA ASN A 157 -16.58 10.43 6.05
C ASN A 157 -16.61 11.89 5.57
N GLU A 158 -15.53 12.63 5.76
CA GLU A 158 -15.25 13.99 5.25
C GLU A 158 -16.44 14.97 5.35
N PRO A 159 -17.06 15.14 6.52
CA PRO A 159 -18.23 16.00 6.68
C PRO A 159 -17.92 17.49 6.45
N ASN A 160 -16.64 17.84 6.35
CA ASN A 160 -16.16 19.18 6.02
C ASN A 160 -16.18 19.50 4.52
N LEU A 161 -16.54 18.52 3.68
CA LEU A 161 -16.74 18.70 2.24
C LEU A 161 -18.22 18.65 1.87
N PRO A 162 -18.74 19.65 1.11
CA PRO A 162 -20.17 19.70 0.75
C PRO A 162 -20.63 18.52 -0.12
N GLY A 163 -19.71 17.85 -0.82
CA GLY A 163 -20.02 16.62 -1.58
C GLY A 163 -20.26 15.41 -0.69
N PHE A 164 -19.54 15.28 0.42
CA PHE A 164 -19.60 14.15 1.34
C PHE A 164 -20.60 14.33 2.49
N TRP A 165 -20.99 15.56 2.77
CA TRP A 165 -22.03 15.90 3.72
C TRP A 165 -22.76 17.15 3.24
N LYS A 166 -24.08 17.08 3.19
CA LYS A 166 -24.89 18.17 2.63
C LYS A 166 -24.51 19.53 3.21
N ASP A 167 -24.12 20.45 2.32
CA ASP A 167 -23.72 21.83 2.62
C ASP A 167 -22.51 21.94 3.57
N ALA A 168 -21.76 20.86 3.79
CA ALA A 168 -20.75 20.73 4.85
C ALA A 168 -21.28 21.25 6.21
N ASN A 169 -22.56 20.98 6.50
CA ASN A 169 -23.24 21.52 7.66
C ASN A 169 -22.69 20.90 8.96
N MET A 170 -21.78 21.62 9.59
CA MET A 170 -21.07 21.21 10.80
C MET A 170 -22.03 20.88 11.96
N GLN A 171 -23.06 21.69 12.17
CA GLN A 171 -23.99 21.48 13.29
C GLN A 171 -24.85 20.22 13.08
N GLU A 172 -25.23 19.95 11.87
CA GLU A 172 -25.99 18.74 11.53
C GLU A 172 -25.09 17.49 11.61
N TYR A 173 -23.80 17.59 11.23
CA TYR A 173 -22.84 16.52 11.46
C TYR A 173 -22.60 16.26 12.95
N PHE A 174 -22.43 17.29 13.76
CA PHE A 174 -22.26 17.14 15.20
C PHE A 174 -23.47 16.48 15.88
N LYS A 175 -24.68 16.74 15.37
CA LYS A 175 -25.89 16.04 15.79
C LYS A 175 -25.84 14.56 15.42
N LEU A 176 -25.40 14.23 14.18
CA LEU A 176 -25.20 12.84 13.77
C LEU A 176 -24.18 12.13 14.68
N PHE A 177 -23.06 12.78 14.97
CA PHE A 177 -22.04 12.26 15.85
C PHE A 177 -22.58 12.00 17.26
N GLU A 178 -23.29 12.96 17.86
CA GLU A 178 -23.89 12.81 19.19
C GLU A 178 -24.83 11.62 19.26
N VAL A 179 -25.70 11.49 18.27
CA VAL A 179 -26.69 10.40 18.20
C VAL A 179 -26.00 9.05 18.01
N SER A 180 -25.05 8.95 17.10
CA SER A 180 -24.26 7.74 16.84
C SER A 180 -23.46 7.32 18.07
N TYR A 181 -22.74 8.27 18.69
CA TYR A 181 -21.97 8.04 19.91
C TYR A 181 -22.83 7.47 21.04
N LYS A 182 -24.00 8.09 21.28
CA LYS A 182 -24.93 7.63 22.32
C LYS A 182 -25.51 6.24 22.01
N ALA A 183 -25.84 5.98 20.75
CA ALA A 183 -26.33 4.68 20.31
C ALA A 183 -25.28 3.58 20.53
N VAL A 184 -24.04 3.80 20.10
CA VAL A 184 -22.93 2.87 20.29
C VAL A 184 -22.65 2.64 21.79
N LYS A 185 -22.50 3.70 22.57
CA LYS A 185 -22.21 3.61 24.02
C LYS A 185 -23.37 3.04 24.84
N LYS A 186 -24.60 3.09 24.33
CA LYS A 186 -25.76 2.43 24.93
C LYS A 186 -25.68 0.91 24.73
N VAL A 187 -25.25 0.42 23.58
CA VAL A 187 -25.03 -1.01 23.34
C VAL A 187 -23.90 -1.51 24.24
N SER A 188 -22.75 -0.86 24.24
CA SER A 188 -21.66 -1.14 25.17
C SER A 188 -20.70 0.06 25.33
N LYS A 189 -20.34 0.34 26.57
CA LYS A 189 -19.30 1.35 26.88
C LYS A 189 -17.89 0.92 26.44
N ARG A 190 -17.69 -0.34 26.12
CA ARG A 190 -16.40 -0.90 25.66
C ARG A 190 -16.03 -0.46 24.25
N PHE A 191 -17.00 -0.18 23.40
CA PHE A 191 -16.75 0.29 22.05
C PHE A 191 -15.94 1.58 22.03
N LYS A 192 -15.01 1.66 21.08
CA LYS A 192 -14.25 2.88 20.80
C LYS A 192 -14.88 3.63 19.64
N VAL A 193 -15.25 4.89 19.88
CA VAL A 193 -15.95 5.74 18.90
C VAL A 193 -15.23 7.04 18.71
N GLY A 194 -14.98 7.42 17.45
CA GLY A 194 -14.32 8.67 17.10
C GLY A 194 -14.84 9.31 15.82
N GLY A 195 -14.20 10.37 15.45
CA GLY A 195 -14.42 11.24 14.28
C GLY A 195 -13.50 12.48 14.41
N PRO A 196 -13.67 13.52 13.61
CA PRO A 196 -14.73 13.73 12.62
C PRO A 196 -14.39 13.29 11.18
N ALA A 197 -13.32 12.54 10.94
CA ALA A 197 -12.90 12.05 9.61
C ALA A 197 -12.73 13.17 8.58
N VAL A 198 -12.13 14.28 8.96
CA VAL A 198 -11.99 15.47 8.10
C VAL A 198 -10.85 15.30 7.08
N CYS A 199 -11.05 15.81 5.87
CA CYS A 199 -9.95 16.03 4.93
C CYS A 199 -9.16 17.29 5.31
N GLY A 200 -8.01 17.56 4.65
CA GLY A 200 -7.12 18.67 4.97
C GLY A 200 -7.69 20.10 4.82
N ILE A 201 -8.95 20.26 4.42
CA ILE A 201 -9.56 21.60 4.25
C ILE A 201 -10.14 22.09 5.58
N ARG A 202 -9.51 23.11 6.18
CA ARG A 202 -9.90 23.70 7.46
C ARG A 202 -10.00 22.66 8.59
N ASP A 203 -9.17 21.65 8.54
CA ASP A 203 -9.15 20.51 9.47
C ASP A 203 -8.94 20.95 10.92
N GLU A 204 -7.98 21.83 11.22
CA GLU A 204 -7.79 22.38 12.57
C GLU A 204 -9.06 23.02 13.12
N PHE A 205 -9.71 23.87 12.32
CA PHE A 205 -10.97 24.52 12.71
C PHE A 205 -12.09 23.49 13.00
N TRP A 206 -12.20 22.47 12.17
CA TRP A 206 -13.19 21.41 12.37
C TRP A 206 -12.89 20.56 13.61
N ILE A 207 -11.63 20.19 13.83
CA ILE A 207 -11.21 19.42 15.01
C ILE A 207 -11.49 20.22 16.27
N ARG A 208 -11.10 21.50 16.34
CA ARG A 208 -11.40 22.36 17.50
C ARG A 208 -12.91 22.48 17.74
N SER A 209 -13.68 22.78 16.71
CA SER A 209 -15.15 22.90 16.83
C SER A 209 -15.80 21.58 17.26
N PHE A 210 -15.29 20.45 16.82
CA PHE A 210 -15.72 19.11 17.24
C PHE A 210 -15.43 18.87 18.72
N LEU A 211 -14.24 19.21 19.20
CA LEU A 211 -13.86 19.05 20.61
C LEU A 211 -14.66 19.99 21.52
N ASP A 212 -14.87 21.25 21.11
CA ASP A 212 -15.75 22.19 21.81
C ASP A 212 -17.18 21.67 21.95
N PHE A 213 -17.71 21.10 20.85
CA PHE A 213 -19.02 20.46 20.87
C PHE A 213 -19.04 19.25 21.82
N CYS A 214 -18.03 18.40 21.79
CA CYS A 214 -17.92 17.25 22.69
C CYS A 214 -17.88 17.67 24.16
N LEU A 215 -17.11 18.71 24.53
CA LEU A 215 -17.10 19.28 25.86
C LEU A 215 -18.47 19.79 26.28
N LYS A 216 -19.12 20.61 25.45
CA LYS A 216 -20.46 21.16 25.70
C LYS A 216 -21.50 20.07 25.94
N LYS A 217 -21.41 18.97 25.20
CA LYS A 217 -22.33 17.82 25.28
C LYS A 217 -21.90 16.74 26.26
N LYS A 218 -20.75 16.92 26.91
CA LYS A 218 -20.13 15.93 27.82
C LYS A 218 -19.89 14.57 27.15
N LEU A 219 -19.53 14.60 25.86
CA LEU A 219 -19.11 13.42 25.11
C LEU A 219 -17.61 13.23 25.28
N LYS A 220 -17.17 11.98 25.31
CA LYS A 220 -15.75 11.60 25.39
C LYS A 220 -15.42 10.68 24.21
N PRO A 221 -15.07 11.25 23.03
CA PRO A 221 -14.59 10.44 21.92
C PRO A 221 -13.33 9.68 22.37
N ASP A 222 -13.16 8.47 21.86
CA ASP A 222 -12.02 7.61 22.19
C ASP A 222 -10.80 7.92 21.32
N PHE A 223 -11.00 8.57 20.18
CA PHE A 223 -9.97 9.00 19.23
C PHE A 223 -10.48 10.12 18.31
N VAL A 224 -9.55 10.78 17.64
CA VAL A 224 -9.82 11.72 16.54
C VAL A 224 -9.39 11.07 15.23
N THR A 225 -10.12 11.33 14.16
CA THR A 225 -9.77 10.86 12.81
C THR A 225 -9.67 12.01 11.82
N ARG A 226 -8.73 11.86 10.88
CA ARG A 226 -8.55 12.77 9.75
C ARG A 226 -7.89 12.05 8.57
N HIS A 227 -7.91 12.69 7.40
CA HIS A 227 -7.22 12.22 6.20
C HIS A 227 -5.93 13.02 5.95
N HIS A 228 -5.02 12.42 5.16
CA HIS A 228 -3.73 13.03 4.87
C HIS A 228 -3.32 12.78 3.41
N TYR A 229 -3.38 13.82 2.60
CA TYR A 229 -2.93 13.85 1.23
C TYR A 229 -2.02 15.05 1.00
N THR A 230 -0.89 14.85 0.32
CA THR A 230 0.20 15.85 0.23
C THR A 230 0.36 16.29 -1.22
N THR A 231 -0.70 16.89 -1.79
CA THR A 231 -0.75 17.29 -3.20
C THR A 231 -1.49 18.60 -3.42
N GLU A 232 -1.12 19.30 -4.51
CA GLU A 232 -1.86 20.44 -5.04
C GLU A 232 -3.17 20.01 -5.75
N LEU A 233 -3.92 20.98 -6.27
CA LEU A 233 -5.11 20.69 -7.07
C LEU A 233 -4.74 19.98 -8.39
N PRO A 234 -5.62 19.10 -8.93
CA PRO A 234 -5.31 18.32 -10.12
C PRO A 234 -5.44 19.13 -11.42
N GLU A 235 -4.51 18.85 -12.34
CA GLU A 235 -4.68 19.14 -13.77
C GLU A 235 -5.31 17.92 -14.46
N ARG A 236 -6.39 18.13 -15.21
CA ARG A 236 -7.08 17.02 -15.89
C ARG A 236 -6.68 16.91 -17.36
N ALA A 237 -6.37 15.67 -17.78
CA ALA A 237 -6.11 15.33 -19.18
C ALA A 237 -6.81 14.00 -19.52
N GLY A 238 -7.88 14.06 -20.31
CA GLY A 238 -8.71 12.90 -20.63
C GLY A 238 -9.32 12.28 -19.36
N HIS A 239 -9.06 10.99 -19.13
CA HIS A 239 -9.52 10.27 -17.95
C HIS A 239 -8.70 10.52 -16.69
N TYR A 240 -7.52 11.12 -16.83
CA TYR A 240 -6.52 11.22 -15.77
C TYR A 240 -6.55 12.56 -15.06
N GLY A 241 -6.23 12.53 -13.77
CA GLY A 241 -5.96 13.71 -12.96
C GLY A 241 -4.51 13.69 -12.49
N TYR A 242 -3.72 14.66 -12.93
CA TYR A 242 -2.32 14.81 -12.54
C TYR A 242 -2.21 15.82 -11.41
N GLN A 243 -1.52 15.48 -10.33
CA GLN A 243 -1.29 16.39 -9.22
C GLN A 243 0.20 16.55 -8.96
N LYS A 244 0.61 17.76 -8.66
CA LYS A 244 1.95 18.01 -8.14
C LYS A 244 1.99 17.54 -6.69
N LEU A 245 3.08 16.87 -6.33
CA LEU A 245 3.37 16.51 -4.95
C LEU A 245 3.85 17.75 -4.21
N GLU A 246 3.38 17.96 -3.00
CA GLU A 246 3.95 18.92 -2.08
C GLU A 246 5.14 18.29 -1.34
N GLU A 247 6.00 19.13 -0.78
CA GLU A 247 7.08 18.64 0.08
C GLU A 247 6.49 17.89 1.28
N PRO A 248 6.99 16.67 1.60
CA PRO A 248 6.45 15.85 2.69
C PRO A 248 6.40 16.57 4.04
N GLU A 249 7.35 17.45 4.31
CA GLU A 249 7.44 18.21 5.56
C GLU A 249 6.26 19.17 5.74
N HIS A 250 5.68 19.71 4.66
CA HIS A 250 4.45 20.51 4.73
C HIS A 250 3.29 19.67 5.27
N GLY A 251 3.14 18.45 4.77
CA GLY A 251 2.12 17.52 5.25
C GLY A 251 2.31 17.13 6.72
N PHE A 252 3.54 16.87 7.16
CA PHE A 252 3.82 16.55 8.56
C PHE A 252 3.58 17.76 9.49
N ALA A 253 3.93 18.97 9.06
CA ALA A 253 3.60 20.18 9.80
C ALA A 253 2.08 20.35 9.99
N ASN A 254 1.29 20.03 8.97
CA ASN A 254 -0.17 20.05 9.05
C ASN A 254 -0.72 18.99 10.02
N LEU A 255 -0.14 17.78 10.05
CA LEU A 255 -0.49 16.78 11.07
C LEU A 255 -0.15 17.23 12.47
N GLN A 256 1.00 17.90 12.68
CA GLN A 256 1.39 18.47 13.97
C GLN A 256 0.38 19.53 14.44
N THR A 257 -0.13 20.37 13.55
CA THR A 257 -1.18 21.36 13.86
C THR A 257 -2.42 20.69 14.45
N SER A 258 -2.84 19.52 13.91
CA SER A 258 -3.96 18.76 14.47
C SER A 258 -3.65 18.20 15.85
N ARG A 259 -2.42 17.71 16.08
CA ARG A 259 -1.98 17.23 17.39
C ARG A 259 -1.99 18.35 18.43
N ASP A 260 -1.42 19.52 18.06
CA ASP A 260 -1.38 20.69 18.92
C ASP A 260 -2.78 21.21 19.25
N ALA A 261 -3.69 21.18 18.28
CA ALA A 261 -5.09 21.52 18.48
C ALA A 261 -5.74 20.62 19.55
N ILE A 262 -5.57 19.30 19.46
CA ILE A 262 -6.13 18.35 20.43
C ILE A 262 -5.49 18.53 21.81
N ASP A 263 -4.17 18.65 21.88
CA ASP A 263 -3.41 18.75 23.12
C ASP A 263 -3.61 20.08 23.85
N SER A 264 -4.17 21.09 23.17
CA SER A 264 -4.58 22.36 23.80
C SER A 264 -5.81 22.21 24.70
N TYR A 265 -6.54 21.10 24.63
CA TYR A 265 -7.67 20.78 25.50
C TYR A 265 -7.23 19.84 26.62
N PRO A 266 -7.21 20.27 27.90
CA PRO A 266 -6.81 19.38 28.99
C PRO A 266 -7.54 18.06 29.06
N GLU A 267 -8.85 18.06 28.70
CA GLU A 267 -9.73 16.88 28.72
C GLU A 267 -9.43 15.88 27.60
N PHE A 268 -8.77 16.33 26.53
CA PHE A 268 -8.47 15.51 25.33
C PHE A 268 -6.99 15.37 25.05
N LYS A 269 -6.12 15.90 25.92
CA LYS A 269 -4.67 15.82 25.76
C LYS A 269 -4.22 14.37 25.63
N GLY A 270 -3.47 14.07 24.54
CA GLY A 270 -2.98 12.72 24.26
C GLY A 270 -4.03 11.79 23.64
N LEU A 271 -5.22 12.30 23.29
CA LEU A 271 -6.22 11.51 22.58
C LEU A 271 -5.63 10.95 21.27
N PRO A 272 -5.75 9.64 20.98
CA PRO A 272 -5.22 9.06 19.76
C PRO A 272 -5.71 9.77 18.49
N ILE A 273 -4.83 9.91 17.50
CA ILE A 273 -5.19 10.33 16.14
C ILE A 273 -5.02 9.13 15.21
N HIS A 274 -6.07 8.78 14.48
CA HIS A 274 -6.00 7.83 13.39
C HIS A 274 -6.10 8.59 12.06
N ILE A 275 -5.09 8.41 11.20
CA ILE A 275 -5.18 8.84 9.80
C ILE A 275 -5.94 7.75 9.07
N THR A 276 -7.24 7.95 8.87
CA THR A 276 -8.14 6.94 8.31
C THR A 276 -8.09 6.84 6.79
N GLU A 277 -7.46 7.81 6.13
CA GLU A 277 -7.03 7.75 4.73
C GLU A 277 -5.72 8.51 4.51
N PHE A 278 -4.78 7.91 3.80
CA PHE A 278 -3.63 8.61 3.23
C PHE A 278 -3.19 7.96 1.93
N ASN A 279 -2.68 8.76 1.03
CA ASN A 279 -1.99 8.36 -0.19
C ASN A 279 -1.20 9.56 -0.70
N THR A 280 -0.48 9.38 -1.80
CA THR A 280 0.18 10.45 -2.53
C THR A 280 -0.84 11.43 -3.11
N SER A 281 -1.95 10.93 -3.65
CA SER A 281 -3.01 11.72 -4.29
C SER A 281 -4.40 11.26 -3.83
N TYR A 282 -5.36 12.19 -3.80
CA TYR A 282 -6.77 11.91 -3.53
C TYR A 282 -7.60 11.71 -4.82
N ILE A 283 -6.96 11.56 -5.97
CA ILE A 283 -7.63 11.35 -7.27
C ILE A 283 -7.53 9.88 -7.67
N PRO A 284 -8.66 9.15 -7.85
CA PRO A 284 -8.67 7.71 -8.11
C PRO A 284 -8.18 7.29 -9.51
N ASN A 285 -7.69 8.24 -10.30
CA ASN A 285 -7.13 8.04 -11.63
C ASN A 285 -5.88 8.93 -11.86
N ASN A 286 -5.05 9.07 -10.84
CA ASN A 286 -3.76 9.75 -10.95
C ASN A 286 -2.66 8.72 -11.28
N PRO A 287 -2.02 8.82 -12.47
CA PRO A 287 -1.00 7.85 -12.90
C PRO A 287 0.18 7.69 -11.95
N VAL A 288 0.42 8.64 -11.05
CA VAL A 288 1.50 8.53 -10.05
C VAL A 288 1.38 7.27 -9.21
N HIS A 289 0.16 6.80 -8.92
CA HIS A 289 -0.09 5.61 -8.11
C HIS A 289 0.47 4.32 -8.71
N ASP A 290 0.66 4.27 -10.02
CA ASP A 290 1.18 3.09 -10.73
C ASP A 290 2.71 3.09 -10.86
N THR A 291 3.40 4.13 -10.33
CA THR A 291 4.82 4.39 -10.56
C THR A 291 5.72 4.13 -9.35
N ASN A 292 7.02 4.01 -9.63
CA ASN A 292 8.06 3.96 -8.59
C ASN A 292 8.19 5.28 -7.80
N VAL A 293 7.79 6.42 -8.39
CA VAL A 293 7.71 7.71 -7.68
C VAL A 293 6.84 7.57 -6.43
N ASN A 294 5.66 6.96 -6.57
CA ASN A 294 4.75 6.69 -5.45
C ASN A 294 5.42 5.83 -4.36
N ALA A 295 6.12 4.77 -4.76
CA ALA A 295 6.80 3.88 -3.82
C ALA A 295 7.84 4.60 -2.96
N ALA A 296 8.69 5.43 -3.58
CA ALA A 296 9.73 6.18 -2.88
C ALA A 296 9.15 7.30 -2.01
N PHE A 297 8.14 8.03 -2.49
CA PHE A 297 7.44 9.06 -1.71
C PHE A 297 6.78 8.46 -0.46
N LEU A 298 6.08 7.35 -0.63
CA LEU A 298 5.39 6.69 0.49
C LEU A 298 6.35 5.98 1.45
N ALA A 299 7.53 5.53 1.01
CA ALA A 299 8.55 5.04 1.95
C ALA A 299 8.96 6.14 2.94
N HIS A 300 9.09 7.39 2.49
CA HIS A 300 9.34 8.53 3.38
C HIS A 300 8.16 8.79 4.32
N GLN A 301 6.91 8.80 3.81
CA GLN A 301 5.71 8.96 4.63
C GLN A 301 5.64 7.88 5.74
N LEU A 302 5.81 6.61 5.39
CA LEU A 302 5.79 5.48 6.33
C LEU A 302 6.85 5.60 7.42
N SER A 303 7.98 6.24 7.14
CA SER A 303 9.04 6.46 8.13
C SER A 303 8.67 7.49 9.20
N ARG A 304 7.66 8.35 8.98
CA ARG A 304 7.36 9.52 9.81
C ARG A 304 5.92 9.56 10.36
N LEU A 305 4.95 8.99 9.67
CA LEU A 305 3.53 9.10 10.04
C LEU A 305 3.22 8.65 11.47
N GLY A 306 3.92 7.63 11.97
CA GLY A 306 3.75 7.16 13.35
C GLY A 306 4.33 8.06 14.45
N ASP A 307 4.99 9.16 14.11
CA ASP A 307 5.57 10.07 15.11
C ASP A 307 4.49 10.87 15.87
N ILE A 308 3.39 11.16 15.19
CA ILE A 308 2.31 12.03 15.68
C ILE A 308 1.02 11.23 15.87
N ASN A 309 0.83 10.18 15.06
CA ASN A 309 -0.43 9.47 14.93
C ASN A 309 -0.35 8.05 15.51
N GLU A 310 -1.44 7.59 16.11
CA GLU A 310 -1.58 6.22 16.60
C GLU A 310 -1.53 5.21 15.46
N SER A 311 -2.19 5.54 14.35
CA SER A 311 -2.19 4.71 13.14
C SER A 311 -2.43 5.51 11.88
N TYR A 312 -2.21 4.84 10.75
CA TYR A 312 -2.46 5.38 9.42
C TYR A 312 -2.98 4.26 8.49
N SER A 313 -3.94 4.60 7.63
CA SER A 313 -4.63 3.69 6.72
C SER A 313 -4.39 4.11 5.28
N TYR A 314 -3.66 3.30 4.52
CA TYR A 314 -3.43 3.58 3.10
C TYR A 314 -4.71 3.44 2.28
N TRP A 315 -5.03 4.41 1.45
CA TRP A 315 -6.19 4.43 0.57
C TRP A 315 -5.76 4.06 -0.87
N THR A 316 -5.94 2.81 -1.38
CA THR A 316 -6.58 1.62 -0.83
C THR A 316 -5.71 0.36 -1.03
N PHE A 317 -6.17 -0.83 -0.55
CA PHE A 317 -5.41 -2.07 -0.73
C PHE A 317 -5.36 -2.56 -2.18
N GLY A 318 -6.42 -2.29 -2.97
CA GLY A 318 -6.56 -2.82 -4.32
C GLY A 318 -7.31 -1.91 -5.27
N ASP A 319 -7.08 -2.09 -6.57
CA ASP A 319 -7.75 -1.36 -7.65
C ASP A 319 -9.16 -1.87 -7.95
N VAL A 320 -9.70 -2.77 -7.16
CA VAL A 320 -11.12 -3.08 -7.11
C VAL A 320 -11.87 -1.94 -6.42
N PHE A 321 -12.12 -0.87 -7.19
CA PHE A 321 -12.51 0.44 -6.66
C PHE A 321 -13.39 1.18 -7.67
N GLU A 322 -14.47 1.84 -7.24
CA GLU A 322 -15.52 2.34 -8.14
C GLU A 322 -16.00 3.78 -7.83
N GLU A 323 -15.19 4.68 -7.30
CA GLU A 323 -15.66 6.04 -7.01
C GLU A 323 -16.02 6.85 -8.26
N MET A 324 -15.17 6.83 -9.28
CA MET A 324 -15.39 7.53 -10.55
C MET A 324 -15.80 6.58 -11.68
N GLY A 325 -16.37 5.43 -11.34
CA GLY A 325 -16.73 4.37 -12.25
C GLY A 325 -15.88 3.11 -12.08
N VAL A 326 -16.10 2.14 -12.94
CA VAL A 326 -15.34 0.89 -12.97
C VAL A 326 -13.96 1.14 -13.57
N PRO A 327 -12.89 0.50 -13.08
CA PRO A 327 -11.57 0.57 -13.70
C PRO A 327 -11.61 0.28 -15.21
N PHE A 328 -11.06 1.18 -16.01
CA PHE A 328 -11.17 1.12 -17.48
C PHE A 328 -9.92 0.53 -18.16
N SER A 329 -8.87 0.22 -17.41
CA SER A 329 -7.62 -0.33 -17.91
C SER A 329 -6.87 -1.04 -16.78
N GLN A 330 -5.93 -1.92 -17.13
CA GLN A 330 -5.05 -2.64 -16.18
C GLN A 330 -4.30 -1.67 -15.25
N PHE A 331 -3.74 -0.61 -15.82
CA PHE A 331 -3.20 0.52 -15.07
C PHE A 331 -3.96 1.78 -15.48
N HIS A 332 -4.59 2.41 -14.53
CA HIS A 332 -5.45 3.57 -14.74
C HIS A 332 -5.22 4.66 -13.68
N GLY A 333 -4.12 4.55 -12.92
CA GLY A 333 -3.84 5.47 -11.82
C GLY A 333 -4.70 5.21 -10.58
N GLY A 334 -5.23 4.00 -10.41
CA GLY A 334 -6.02 3.61 -9.25
C GLY A 334 -5.25 3.69 -7.94
N PHE A 335 -5.93 3.85 -6.83
CA PHE A 335 -5.33 3.98 -5.50
C PHE A 335 -4.62 2.72 -4.99
N GLY A 336 -4.97 1.56 -5.53
CA GLY A 336 -4.61 0.26 -4.99
C GLY A 336 -3.12 0.01 -4.83
N LEU A 337 -2.73 -0.68 -3.77
CA LEU A 337 -1.41 -1.33 -3.69
C LEU A 337 -1.30 -2.46 -4.72
N VAL A 338 -2.43 -3.08 -5.05
CA VAL A 338 -2.53 -4.21 -5.98
C VAL A 338 -3.45 -3.80 -7.14
N ALA A 339 -2.95 -3.92 -8.36
CA ALA A 339 -3.73 -3.74 -9.59
C ALA A 339 -4.54 -5.01 -9.92
N GLN A 340 -5.42 -4.92 -10.93
CA GLN A 340 -6.17 -6.06 -11.44
C GLN A 340 -5.25 -7.26 -11.71
N HIS A 341 -5.78 -8.48 -11.70
CA HIS A 341 -5.04 -9.75 -11.79
C HIS A 341 -4.05 -9.99 -10.64
N CYS A 342 -4.25 -9.34 -9.49
CA CYS A 342 -3.35 -9.43 -8.33
C CYS A 342 -1.90 -9.08 -8.69
N ILE A 343 -1.70 -8.01 -9.45
CA ILE A 343 -0.38 -7.48 -9.81
C ILE A 343 0.03 -6.42 -8.78
N PRO A 344 1.03 -6.67 -7.90
CA PRO A 344 1.48 -5.67 -6.95
C PRO A 344 2.15 -4.50 -7.67
N LYS A 345 1.77 -3.28 -7.30
CA LYS A 345 2.42 -2.05 -7.76
C LYS A 345 3.71 -1.81 -6.97
N PRO A 346 4.62 -0.96 -7.44
CA PRO A 346 5.86 -0.66 -6.72
C PRO A 346 5.64 -0.28 -5.25
N THR A 347 4.60 0.50 -4.95
CA THR A 347 4.22 0.94 -3.60
C THR A 347 3.88 -0.22 -2.65
N PHE A 348 3.32 -1.32 -3.16
CA PHE A 348 3.04 -2.53 -2.37
C PHE A 348 4.29 -3.01 -1.62
N TRP A 349 5.43 -2.96 -2.30
CA TRP A 349 6.69 -3.43 -1.72
C TRP A 349 7.24 -2.47 -0.67
N SER A 350 6.98 -1.17 -0.76
CA SER A 350 7.31 -0.25 0.33
C SER A 350 6.62 -0.69 1.63
N PHE A 351 5.32 -1.01 1.58
CA PHE A 351 4.59 -1.55 2.73
C PHE A 351 5.15 -2.90 3.21
N ALA A 352 5.38 -3.83 2.29
CA ALA A 352 5.95 -5.14 2.62
C ALA A 352 7.35 -5.03 3.25
N PHE A 353 8.18 -4.10 2.81
CA PHE A 353 9.50 -3.84 3.38
C PHE A 353 9.42 -3.26 4.79
N PHE A 354 8.55 -2.30 5.04
CA PHE A 354 8.32 -1.78 6.39
C PHE A 354 7.70 -2.84 7.31
N LYS A 355 6.86 -3.76 6.78
CA LYS A 355 6.37 -4.92 7.54
C LYS A 355 7.50 -5.89 7.90
N LYS A 356 8.37 -6.22 6.94
CA LYS A 356 9.57 -7.04 7.19
C LYS A 356 10.46 -6.39 8.25
N LEU A 357 10.64 -5.06 8.19
CA LEU A 357 11.38 -4.29 9.17
C LEU A 357 10.76 -4.40 10.57
N LYS A 358 9.43 -4.27 10.69
CA LYS A 358 8.69 -4.43 11.95
C LYS A 358 8.88 -5.83 12.55
N ASN A 359 8.75 -6.86 11.73
CA ASN A 359 8.90 -8.26 12.15
C ASN A 359 10.34 -8.61 12.57
N PHE A 360 11.34 -7.95 11.98
CA PHE A 360 12.74 -8.14 12.31
C PHE A 360 13.17 -7.42 13.60
N SER A 361 12.50 -6.30 13.92
CA SER A 361 12.97 -5.30 14.87
C SER A 361 12.81 -5.69 16.33
N SER A 362 13.91 -5.57 17.11
CA SER A 362 13.85 -5.38 18.57
C SER A 362 13.96 -3.89 18.96
N LYS A 363 14.69 -3.10 18.17
CA LYS A 363 14.80 -1.64 18.33
C LYS A 363 15.26 -0.98 17.03
N CYS A 364 14.83 0.27 16.81
CA CYS A 364 15.39 1.14 15.80
C CYS A 364 16.71 1.75 16.30
N ILE A 365 17.77 1.71 15.47
CA ILE A 365 19.09 2.23 15.81
C ILE A 365 19.47 3.47 15.00
N TYR A 366 18.79 3.70 13.87
CA TYR A 366 19.00 4.84 12.99
C TYR A 366 17.76 5.18 12.20
N ARG A 367 17.46 6.45 12.02
CA ARG A 367 16.42 6.97 11.16
C ARG A 367 16.79 8.38 10.69
N ASP A 368 16.65 8.63 9.39
CA ASP A 368 16.68 9.95 8.75
C ASP A 368 15.65 10.03 7.61
N ASP A 369 15.76 11.04 6.75
CA ASP A 369 14.82 11.28 5.65
C ASP A 369 14.95 10.29 4.47
N THR A 370 15.89 9.35 4.53
CA THR A 370 16.18 8.39 3.45
C THR A 370 16.36 6.96 3.95
N THR A 371 16.39 6.75 5.27
CA THR A 371 16.84 5.48 5.81
C THR A 371 16.25 5.20 7.19
N VAL A 372 15.81 3.96 7.40
CA VAL A 372 15.51 3.40 8.72
C VAL A 372 16.33 2.12 8.90
N ILE A 373 17.05 1.98 10.03
CA ILE A 373 17.80 0.77 10.37
C ILE A 373 17.38 0.27 11.75
N VAL A 374 17.12 -1.03 11.84
CA VAL A 374 16.74 -1.72 13.07
C VAL A 374 17.71 -2.85 13.39
N ALA A 375 17.76 -3.26 14.66
CA ALA A 375 18.52 -4.40 15.14
C ALA A 375 17.57 -5.49 15.70
N ASP A 376 17.96 -6.76 15.56
CA ASP A 376 17.21 -7.90 16.10
C ASP A 376 17.59 -8.26 17.56
N GLY A 377 18.62 -7.61 18.10
CA GLY A 377 19.17 -7.91 19.43
C GLY A 377 20.08 -9.15 19.46
N LYS A 378 20.27 -9.85 18.35
CA LYS A 378 21.10 -11.07 18.22
C LYS A 378 22.32 -10.88 17.31
N GLY A 379 22.62 -9.64 16.95
CA GLY A 379 23.74 -9.29 16.06
C GLY A 379 23.35 -9.11 14.60
N GLY A 380 22.09 -9.26 14.26
CA GLY A 380 21.52 -8.96 12.95
C GLY A 380 20.96 -7.55 12.84
N TYR A 381 20.95 -7.03 11.61
CA TYR A 381 20.42 -5.72 11.25
C TYR A 381 19.52 -5.85 10.03
N ALA A 382 18.52 -4.98 9.95
CA ALA A 382 17.73 -4.78 8.73
C ALA A 382 17.47 -3.30 8.52
N GLY A 383 17.22 -2.90 7.28
CA GLY A 383 16.90 -1.52 6.98
C GLY A 383 16.09 -1.37 5.71
N VAL A 384 15.43 -0.23 5.60
CA VAL A 384 14.84 0.27 4.37
C VAL A 384 15.54 1.57 4.03
N VAL A 385 16.03 1.68 2.80
CA VAL A 385 16.55 2.92 2.23
C VAL A 385 15.73 3.31 1.02
N TRP A 386 15.54 4.60 0.79
CA TRP A 386 14.81 5.11 -0.37
C TRP A 386 15.49 6.32 -0.98
N ASN A 387 15.31 6.47 -2.28
CA ASN A 387 15.85 7.55 -3.08
C ASN A 387 14.71 8.30 -3.76
N PHE A 388 14.18 9.34 -3.14
CA PHE A 388 13.18 10.20 -3.74
C PHE A 388 13.86 11.33 -4.52
N ALA A 389 14.60 10.96 -5.59
CA ALA A 389 15.29 11.89 -6.46
C ALA A 389 15.30 11.40 -7.91
N GLU A 390 15.41 12.34 -8.86
CA GLU A 390 15.44 12.09 -10.31
C GLU A 390 16.73 11.44 -10.82
N LYS A 391 17.70 11.17 -9.94
CA LYS A 391 18.99 10.56 -10.28
C LYS A 391 19.29 9.38 -9.37
N ASP A 392 20.12 8.47 -9.88
CA ASP A 392 20.66 7.36 -9.10
C ASP A 392 21.51 7.88 -7.92
N ASN A 393 21.51 7.14 -6.81
CA ASN A 393 22.23 7.50 -5.60
C ASN A 393 22.87 6.25 -4.99
N ASP A 394 24.05 6.41 -4.37
CA ASP A 394 24.74 5.35 -3.64
C ASP A 394 24.63 5.63 -2.13
N PHE A 395 24.36 4.58 -1.36
CA PHE A 395 24.29 4.62 0.10
C PHE A 395 25.50 3.87 0.68
N ASP A 396 26.40 4.59 1.34
CA ASP A 396 27.49 4.04 2.13
C ASP A 396 27.05 3.96 3.60
N ILE A 397 26.70 2.76 4.06
CA ILE A 397 26.16 2.53 5.42
C ILE A 397 27.27 1.92 6.27
N GLU A 398 27.59 2.56 7.39
CA GLU A 398 28.46 2.04 8.44
C GLU A 398 27.63 1.79 9.71
N ILE A 399 27.69 0.56 10.25
CA ILE A 399 27.01 0.20 11.50
C ILE A 399 28.10 -0.14 12.51
N ALA A 400 28.28 0.73 13.51
CA ALA A 400 29.15 0.46 14.64
C ALA A 400 28.50 -0.57 15.58
N GLY A 401 29.25 -1.58 16.01
CA GLY A 401 28.71 -2.68 16.84
C GLY A 401 29.76 -3.59 17.43
N LYS A 402 29.34 -4.59 18.18
CA LYS A 402 30.20 -5.61 18.76
C LYS A 402 30.50 -6.71 17.72
N VAL A 403 31.40 -6.42 16.77
CA VAL A 403 31.85 -7.36 15.75
C VAL A 403 33.39 -7.42 15.76
N ALA A 404 33.95 -8.62 15.58
CA ALA A 404 35.40 -8.79 15.45
C ALA A 404 35.82 -8.56 13.98
N LYS A 405 37.09 -8.25 13.79
CA LYS A 405 37.67 -8.20 12.44
C LYS A 405 37.63 -9.58 11.81
N GLY A 406 37.09 -9.70 10.61
CA GLY A 406 36.98 -10.96 9.88
C GLY A 406 35.68 -11.72 10.12
N ASP A 407 34.82 -11.30 11.07
CA ASP A 407 33.48 -11.88 11.20
C ASP A 407 32.74 -11.70 9.87
N LYS A 408 32.10 -12.78 9.40
CA LYS A 408 31.38 -12.78 8.12
C LYS A 408 29.89 -12.62 8.33
N PHE A 409 29.27 -11.87 7.44
CA PHE A 409 27.84 -11.59 7.44
C PHE A 409 27.25 -11.81 6.05
N THR A 410 26.09 -12.45 5.99
CA THR A 410 25.27 -12.50 4.79
C THR A 410 24.47 -11.21 4.69
N VAL A 411 24.53 -10.56 3.52
CA VAL A 411 23.68 -9.42 3.14
C VAL A 411 22.69 -9.91 2.11
N ILE A 412 21.40 -9.67 2.34
CA ILE A 412 20.35 -9.89 1.34
C ILE A 412 19.67 -8.56 1.08
N THR A 413 19.49 -8.22 -0.17
CA THR A 413 18.79 -6.99 -0.58
C THR A 413 17.60 -7.32 -1.48
N GLU A 414 16.54 -6.54 -1.36
CA GLU A 414 15.36 -6.55 -2.23
C GLU A 414 15.16 -5.15 -2.78
N THR A 415 15.21 -5.00 -4.10
CA THR A 415 15.21 -3.70 -4.78
C THR A 415 13.96 -3.50 -5.61
N VAL A 416 13.39 -2.31 -5.50
CA VAL A 416 12.30 -1.77 -6.30
C VAL A 416 12.75 -0.43 -6.87
N ASP A 417 12.88 -0.31 -8.19
CA ASP A 417 13.18 0.94 -8.88
C ASP A 417 12.65 0.90 -10.33
N GLU A 418 12.92 1.92 -11.13
CA GLU A 418 12.43 1.99 -12.51
C GLU A 418 12.97 0.91 -13.45
N LYS A 419 14.09 0.27 -13.11
CA LYS A 419 14.72 -0.79 -13.93
C LYS A 419 14.22 -2.18 -13.55
N VAL A 420 13.82 -2.35 -12.26
CA VAL A 420 13.34 -3.61 -11.70
C VAL A 420 12.08 -3.36 -10.88
N CYS A 421 11.16 -4.32 -10.87
CA CYS A 421 9.86 -4.17 -10.20
C CYS A 421 9.05 -2.98 -10.78
N ASN A 422 8.96 -2.92 -12.11
CA ASN A 422 8.21 -1.89 -12.82
C ASN A 422 7.17 -2.52 -13.76
N PRO A 423 6.02 -2.99 -13.21
CA PRO A 423 4.97 -3.63 -14.01
C PRO A 423 4.32 -2.68 -15.02
N LEU A 424 4.26 -1.37 -14.72
CA LEU A 424 3.73 -0.35 -15.63
C LEU A 424 4.57 -0.29 -16.93
N LYS A 425 5.90 -0.33 -16.81
CA LYS A 425 6.78 -0.35 -17.99
C LYS A 425 6.52 -1.56 -18.88
N ILE A 426 6.37 -2.74 -18.27
CA ILE A 426 6.10 -3.98 -19.03
C ILE A 426 4.75 -3.87 -19.74
N TRP A 427 3.73 -3.37 -19.08
CA TRP A 427 2.43 -3.14 -19.67
C TRP A 427 2.50 -2.16 -20.86
N HIS A 428 3.26 -1.07 -20.76
CA HIS A 428 3.53 -0.16 -21.87
C HIS A 428 4.23 -0.86 -23.05
N ASP A 429 5.25 -1.66 -22.75
CA ASP A 429 6.00 -2.41 -23.79
C ASP A 429 5.13 -3.48 -24.49
N LEU A 430 4.07 -3.96 -23.85
CA LEU A 430 3.06 -4.87 -24.43
C LEU A 430 2.00 -4.14 -25.28
N GLY A 431 2.06 -2.81 -25.39
CA GLY A 431 1.12 -1.99 -26.15
C GLY A 431 -0.12 -1.58 -25.38
N GLU A 432 -0.03 -1.53 -24.06
CA GLU A 432 -1.08 -1.04 -23.15
C GLU A 432 -2.42 -1.77 -23.26
N PRO A 433 -2.45 -3.13 -23.23
CA PRO A 433 -3.70 -3.86 -23.33
C PRO A 433 -4.63 -3.46 -22.17
N LYS A 434 -5.84 -2.95 -22.51
CA LYS A 434 -6.84 -2.57 -21.48
C LYS A 434 -7.23 -3.76 -20.61
N TYR A 435 -7.35 -4.90 -21.26
CA TYR A 435 -7.69 -6.19 -20.65
C TYR A 435 -6.64 -7.22 -21.08
N PRO A 436 -5.51 -7.29 -20.37
CA PRO A 436 -4.47 -8.25 -20.69
C PRO A 436 -5.01 -9.69 -20.61
N SER A 437 -4.55 -10.55 -21.52
CA SER A 437 -4.77 -11.98 -21.39
C SER A 437 -4.07 -12.54 -20.15
N ASP A 438 -4.46 -13.73 -19.69
CA ASP A 438 -3.82 -14.38 -18.54
C ASP A 438 -2.29 -14.51 -18.73
N ALA A 439 -1.83 -14.78 -19.94
CA ALA A 439 -0.39 -14.87 -20.26
C ALA A 439 0.32 -13.52 -20.15
N GLU A 440 -0.29 -12.43 -20.61
CA GLU A 440 0.25 -11.08 -20.48
C GLU A 440 0.23 -10.62 -19.01
N ALA A 441 -0.86 -10.88 -18.30
CA ALA A 441 -0.98 -10.59 -16.88
C ALA A 441 0.11 -11.30 -16.05
N GLU A 442 0.40 -12.58 -16.36
CA GLU A 442 1.47 -13.34 -15.70
C GLU A 442 2.87 -12.77 -15.99
N ILE A 443 3.12 -12.28 -17.21
CA ILE A 443 4.38 -11.60 -17.57
C ILE A 443 4.52 -10.31 -16.76
N ILE A 444 3.47 -9.48 -16.72
CA ILE A 444 3.46 -8.23 -15.94
C ILE A 444 3.70 -8.53 -14.46
N LYS A 445 3.02 -9.55 -13.92
CA LYS A 445 3.15 -9.97 -12.52
C LYS A 445 4.57 -10.43 -12.18
N LYS A 446 5.24 -11.17 -13.04
CA LYS A 446 6.65 -11.54 -12.85
C LYS A 446 7.56 -10.31 -12.78
N GLY A 447 7.29 -9.31 -13.60
CA GLY A 447 8.04 -8.05 -13.60
C GLY A 447 7.70 -7.10 -12.45
N SER A 448 6.71 -7.44 -11.64
CA SER A 448 6.33 -6.67 -10.46
C SER A 448 7.01 -7.15 -9.16
N MET A 449 7.91 -8.14 -9.25
CA MET A 449 8.63 -8.68 -8.10
C MET A 449 9.94 -7.91 -7.85
N PRO A 450 10.34 -7.67 -6.60
CA PRO A 450 11.63 -7.06 -6.28
C PRO A 450 12.80 -7.91 -6.78
N LEU A 451 13.88 -7.25 -7.18
CA LEU A 451 15.14 -7.92 -7.45
C LEU A 451 15.80 -8.33 -6.14
N VAL A 452 16.04 -9.63 -5.97
CA VAL A 452 16.73 -10.19 -4.80
C VAL A 452 18.21 -10.40 -5.17
N GLU A 453 19.11 -9.86 -4.33
CA GLU A 453 20.56 -10.07 -4.45
C GLU A 453 21.10 -10.49 -3.08
N SER A 454 22.20 -11.27 -3.10
CA SER A 454 22.90 -11.68 -1.88
C SER A 454 24.41 -11.49 -2.03
N ASP A 455 25.06 -11.14 -0.91
CA ASP A 455 26.50 -10.98 -0.81
C ASP A 455 27.00 -11.41 0.56
N VAL A 456 28.31 -11.65 0.68
CA VAL A 456 28.97 -11.92 1.95
C VAL A 456 30.01 -10.82 2.20
N ILE A 457 29.86 -10.14 3.34
CA ILE A 457 30.78 -9.09 3.75
C ILE A 457 31.59 -9.53 4.98
N GLU A 458 32.80 -8.97 5.12
CA GLU A 458 33.62 -9.14 6.31
C GLU A 458 33.61 -7.86 7.16
N ALA A 459 33.44 -8.05 8.46
CA ALA A 459 33.47 -6.95 9.42
C ALA A 459 34.91 -6.42 9.59
N ALA A 460 35.06 -5.10 9.69
CA ALA A 460 36.21 -4.49 10.32
C ALA A 460 36.04 -4.52 11.85
N ALA A 461 37.13 -4.30 12.61
CA ALA A 461 37.02 -4.28 14.08
C ALA A 461 36.01 -3.20 14.51
N GLY A 462 34.95 -3.64 15.19
CA GLY A 462 33.90 -2.77 15.74
C GLY A 462 32.89 -2.21 14.73
N LYS A 463 32.92 -2.61 13.43
CA LYS A 463 31.99 -2.06 12.44
C LYS A 463 31.71 -2.94 11.22
N LEU A 464 30.50 -2.80 10.69
CA LEU A 464 30.07 -3.32 9.39
C LEU A 464 29.96 -2.18 8.39
N ALA A 465 30.32 -2.44 7.13
CA ALA A 465 30.20 -1.47 6.05
C ALA A 465 29.45 -2.09 4.87
N LEU A 466 28.41 -1.38 4.39
CA LEU A 466 27.57 -1.77 3.27
C LEU A 466 27.61 -0.68 2.21
N LYS A 467 27.64 -1.08 0.94
CA LYS A 467 27.47 -0.16 -0.19
C LYS A 467 26.25 -0.59 -0.99
N LEU A 468 25.21 0.21 -0.98
CA LEU A 468 23.96 -0.07 -1.67
C LEU A 468 23.80 0.92 -2.82
N LYS A 469 23.71 0.40 -4.05
CA LYS A 469 23.35 1.18 -5.23
C LYS A 469 21.84 1.29 -5.32
N MET A 470 21.33 2.46 -5.66
CA MET A 470 19.90 2.74 -5.75
C MET A 470 19.61 3.55 -7.02
N GLY A 471 18.68 3.06 -7.82
CA GLY A 471 18.11 3.81 -8.94
C GLY A 471 17.31 5.03 -8.47
N ARG A 472 16.99 5.93 -9.39
CA ARG A 472 16.05 7.02 -9.11
C ARG A 472 14.69 6.45 -8.67
N PHE A 473 14.02 7.13 -7.77
CA PHE A 473 12.74 6.71 -7.17
C PHE A 473 12.76 5.26 -6.68
N GLY A 474 13.91 4.80 -6.17
CA GLY A 474 14.08 3.44 -5.69
C GLY A 474 13.79 3.29 -4.21
N VAL A 475 13.36 2.08 -3.83
CA VAL A 475 13.22 1.62 -2.44
C VAL A 475 13.93 0.28 -2.31
N LYS A 476 14.75 0.12 -1.29
CA LYS A 476 15.51 -1.10 -1.06
C LYS A 476 15.40 -1.54 0.39
N PHE A 477 15.00 -2.78 0.59
CA PHE A 477 15.11 -3.46 1.87
C PHE A 477 16.42 -4.24 1.91
N PHE A 478 17.09 -4.27 3.05
CA PHE A 478 18.26 -5.10 3.27
C PHE A 478 18.23 -5.78 4.63
N THR A 479 18.86 -6.94 4.70
CA THR A 479 19.19 -7.62 5.97
C THR A 479 20.68 -7.92 6.01
N VAL A 480 21.24 -7.87 7.21
CA VAL A 480 22.63 -8.25 7.52
C VAL A 480 22.58 -9.22 8.70
N LYS A 481 22.98 -10.44 8.49
CA LYS A 481 22.96 -11.48 9.54
C LYS A 481 24.32 -12.17 9.66
N PRO A 482 24.78 -12.53 10.87
CA PRO A 482 25.97 -13.33 11.03
C PRO A 482 25.90 -14.58 10.14
N LEU A 483 26.95 -14.81 9.37
CA LEU A 483 27.06 -15.99 8.52
C LEU A 483 27.41 -17.19 9.37
N VAL A 484 26.49 -18.12 9.50
CA VAL A 484 26.71 -19.43 10.08
C VAL A 484 26.90 -20.40 8.92
N PHE A 485 28.13 -20.90 8.76
CA PHE A 485 28.42 -21.88 7.72
C PHE A 485 28.40 -23.28 8.32
N ASP A 486 27.38 -24.04 7.95
CA ASP A 486 27.22 -25.46 8.32
C ASP A 486 27.15 -26.28 7.02
N GLY A 487 28.30 -26.38 6.35
CA GLY A 487 28.37 -26.99 5.02
C GLY A 487 28.54 -28.51 5.08
N ASP A 488 27.94 -29.21 4.13
CA ASP A 488 28.12 -30.63 3.94
C ASP A 488 29.59 -31.00 3.65
N VAL A 489 30.05 -32.10 4.25
CA VAL A 489 31.39 -32.60 4.01
C VAL A 489 31.53 -33.03 2.55
N GLY A 490 32.49 -32.42 1.85
CA GLY A 490 32.79 -32.73 0.44
C GLY A 490 32.00 -31.93 -0.58
N TYR A 491 30.99 -31.14 -0.18
CA TYR A 491 30.34 -30.21 -1.09
C TYR A 491 31.26 -29.01 -1.38
N ASP A 492 31.64 -28.84 -2.64
CA ASP A 492 32.47 -27.72 -3.11
C ASP A 492 31.89 -27.16 -4.40
N TYR A 493 31.21 -26.06 -4.28
CA TYR A 493 30.55 -25.39 -5.42
C TYR A 493 31.52 -25.09 -6.56
N ASN A 494 32.75 -24.70 -6.25
CA ASN A 494 33.76 -24.38 -7.26
C ASN A 494 34.25 -25.62 -8.03
N LYS A 495 34.12 -26.83 -7.47
CA LYS A 495 34.44 -28.07 -8.19
C LYS A 495 33.42 -28.39 -9.28
N ILE A 496 32.17 -28.02 -9.10
CA ILE A 496 31.08 -28.32 -10.05
C ILE A 496 31.46 -27.73 -11.42
N GLU A 497 31.78 -26.44 -11.51
CA GLU A 497 32.16 -25.81 -12.76
C GLU A 497 33.45 -26.39 -13.36
N LYS A 498 34.50 -26.56 -12.54
CA LYS A 498 35.79 -27.08 -13.00
C LYS A 498 35.66 -28.50 -13.58
N ILE A 499 34.95 -29.39 -12.90
CA ILE A 499 34.81 -30.78 -13.31
C ILE A 499 33.86 -30.89 -14.49
N SER A 500 32.69 -30.24 -14.42
CA SER A 500 31.68 -30.29 -15.49
C SER A 500 32.18 -29.70 -16.79
N MET A 501 32.93 -28.57 -16.73
CA MET A 501 33.44 -27.90 -17.92
C MET A 501 34.76 -28.52 -18.46
N ALA A 502 35.47 -29.34 -17.70
CA ALA A 502 36.74 -29.94 -18.12
C ALA A 502 36.58 -30.82 -19.37
N GLY A 503 35.53 -31.64 -19.42
CA GLY A 503 35.22 -32.51 -20.57
C GLY A 503 34.84 -31.73 -21.84
N LEU A 504 34.13 -30.61 -21.68
CA LEU A 504 33.74 -29.73 -22.81
C LEU A 504 34.95 -28.97 -23.35
N LYS A 505 35.83 -28.48 -22.48
CA LYS A 505 37.09 -27.82 -22.87
C LYS A 505 38.03 -28.78 -23.60
N ALA A 506 38.12 -30.06 -23.18
CA ALA A 506 38.90 -31.09 -23.85
C ALA A 506 38.35 -31.42 -25.26
N LYS A 507 36.99 -31.56 -25.40
CA LYS A 507 36.36 -31.77 -26.71
C LYS A 507 36.57 -30.62 -27.66
N LYS A 508 36.49 -29.35 -27.22
CA LYS A 508 36.79 -28.17 -28.06
C LYS A 508 38.25 -28.13 -28.50
N LYS A 509 39.21 -28.49 -27.65
CA LYS A 509 40.62 -28.61 -28.02
C LYS A 509 40.89 -29.73 -29.02
N ALA A 510 40.22 -30.88 -28.89
CA ALA A 510 40.32 -31.98 -29.85
C ALA A 510 39.74 -31.61 -31.20
N ALA A 511 38.54 -30.99 -31.24
CA ALA A 511 37.91 -30.55 -32.49
C ALA A 511 38.74 -29.46 -33.22
N ALA A 512 39.34 -28.50 -32.47
CA ALA A 512 40.23 -27.51 -33.04
C ALA A 512 41.54 -28.11 -33.62
N LYS A 513 42.09 -29.15 -33.00
CA LYS A 513 43.27 -29.90 -33.52
C LYS A 513 42.92 -30.72 -34.78
N THR A 514 41.70 -31.21 -34.91
CA THR A 514 41.22 -31.94 -36.11
C THR A 514 40.97 -31.01 -37.27
N ALA A 515 40.41 -29.81 -37.00
CA ALA A 515 40.18 -28.80 -38.03
C ALA A 515 41.50 -28.22 -38.59
N THR A 516 42.57 -28.11 -37.79
CA THR A 516 43.88 -27.67 -38.25
C THR A 516 44.66 -28.75 -39.00
N LYS A 517 44.32 -30.03 -38.90
CA LYS A 517 44.91 -31.12 -39.68
C LYS A 517 44.32 -31.32 -41.07
N THR A 518 43.11 -30.80 -41.35
CA THR A 518 42.44 -30.92 -42.63
C THR A 518 42.74 -29.79 -43.64
N THR A 519 43.59 -28.82 -43.27
CA THR A 519 43.95 -27.71 -44.17
C THR A 519 45.37 -27.79 -44.74
N ALA A 520 46.03 -28.96 -44.63
CA ALA A 520 47.32 -29.18 -45.26
C ALA A 520 47.23 -30.31 -46.30
N SER A 521 46.83 -29.98 -47.51
CA SER A 521 47.06 -30.82 -48.71
C SER A 521 47.53 -29.90 -49.85
N PRO A 522 48.52 -30.36 -50.68
CA PRO A 522 49.31 -29.47 -51.50
C PRO A 522 48.60 -29.05 -52.78
N ALA A 523 48.85 -27.81 -53.16
CA ALA A 523 48.38 -27.24 -54.42
C ALA A 523 49.00 -27.93 -55.65
N THR A 524 48.20 -28.49 -56.49
CA THR A 524 48.55 -28.75 -57.90
C THR A 524 47.96 -27.66 -58.78
N LYS A 525 48.86 -26.95 -59.47
CA LYS A 525 48.53 -25.99 -60.52
C LYS A 525 48.04 -26.72 -61.75
N THR A 526 46.88 -26.42 -62.27
CA THR A 526 46.56 -26.45 -63.70
C THR A 526 45.54 -25.35 -63.98
N GLY A 527 45.95 -24.48 -64.92
CA GLY A 527 45.09 -23.40 -65.38
C GLY A 527 44.09 -23.84 -66.44
N ALA A 528 42.97 -23.21 -66.54
CA ALA A 528 42.22 -23.01 -67.78
C ALA A 528 41.26 -21.82 -67.64
N LYS A 529 41.27 -21.04 -68.69
CA LYS A 529 40.53 -19.81 -68.97
C LYS A 529 39.01 -19.98 -69.17
N ALA A 530 38.36 -18.86 -69.06
CA ALA A 530 37.10 -18.41 -69.72
C ALA A 530 35.80 -18.98 -69.13
N ALA A 531 34.71 -18.26 -69.03
CA ALA A 531 34.16 -17.13 -69.75
C ALA A 531 32.96 -16.56 -68.91
N ALA A 532 32.77 -15.27 -69.06
CA ALA A 532 31.60 -14.56 -68.54
C ALA A 532 30.30 -14.94 -69.27
N LYS A 533 29.21 -15.02 -68.55
CA LYS A 533 27.88 -14.73 -69.11
C LYS A 533 27.00 -14.01 -68.10
N LYS A 534 26.61 -12.82 -68.52
CA LYS A 534 25.56 -11.97 -67.94
C LYS A 534 24.18 -12.56 -68.19
N ALA A 535 23.25 -12.33 -67.30
CA ALA A 535 21.93 -11.74 -67.52
C ALA A 535 20.82 -12.43 -66.72
N PRO A 536 19.65 -11.85 -66.61
CA PRO A 536 19.29 -10.46 -66.32
C PRO A 536 18.23 -10.36 -65.17
N ALA A 537 18.05 -9.10 -64.76
CA ALA A 537 17.03 -8.68 -63.83
C ALA A 537 15.60 -8.93 -64.35
N LYS A 538 14.67 -9.29 -63.45
CA LYS A 538 13.22 -9.10 -63.67
C LYS A 538 12.61 -8.27 -62.54
N LYS A 539 12.10 -7.11 -62.94
CA LYS A 539 11.10 -6.31 -62.23
C LYS A 539 9.80 -7.10 -62.03
N ALA A 540 9.19 -6.93 -60.92
CA ALA A 540 7.76 -7.18 -60.78
C ALA A 540 7.11 -6.06 -60.01
N THR A 541 6.13 -5.53 -60.61
CA THR A 541 5.25 -4.41 -60.36
C THR A 541 4.27 -4.66 -59.23
N ALA A 542 3.93 -3.56 -58.57
CA ALA A 542 2.80 -3.41 -57.65
C ALA A 542 1.44 -3.53 -58.34
N LYS A 543 0.44 -4.00 -57.59
CA LYS A 543 -0.99 -3.55 -57.61
C LYS A 543 -1.76 -4.40 -56.59
N LYS A 544 -2.40 -3.83 -55.77
CA LYS A 544 -3.52 -3.11 -55.20
C LYS A 544 -3.64 -3.37 -53.70
#